data_f7fd0c77d2a41aef8965c8623b1a2b3e
#
_entry.id   f7fd0c77d2a41aef8965c8623b1a2b3e
#
_cell.length_a   1.000
_cell.length_b   1.000
_cell.length_c   1.000
_cell.angle_alpha   90.00
_cell.angle_beta   90.00
_cell.angle_gamma   90.00
#
_symmetry.space_group_name_H-M   'P 1'
#
loop_
_entity.id
_entity.type
_entity.pdbx_description
1 polymer ?
#
loop_
_entity_poly.entity_id
_entity_poly.type
_entity_poly.pdbx_seq_one_letter_code
_entity_poly.pdbx_strand_id
1 'polypeptide(L)'
;MRALLFFYIFSNICTAQLYENTKNSPLSVLSVIKKDHYKAKKNIEDFSPLWVDSLKLILPCKNVPVPKRTMRLPNAPRRYRNGIHRGIDFFANWGTPVNAVASGVVVRADHNYKEVPADFRVDMLKASAKVGNTPSDIFNNILLGKAVFLDHGFELVPGFRVVTIYAHLSHIE
;
A
#
# COMPACT_ATOMS: atom_id res chain seq x y z
N MET A 1 16.09 4.65 9.41
CA MET A 1 14.97 4.75 8.44
C MET A 1 14.14 3.48 8.49
N ARG A 2 12.86 3.58 8.27
CA ARG A 2 11.97 2.41 8.31
C ARG A 2 11.48 2.18 6.89
N ALA A 3 11.72 1.00 6.33
CA ALA A 3 10.99 0.57 5.14
C ALA A 3 9.67 -0.08 5.61
N LEU A 4 8.55 0.39 5.08
CA LEU A 4 7.23 -0.12 5.41
C LEU A 4 6.68 -0.87 4.20
N LEU A 5 6.29 -2.11 4.40
CA LEU A 5 5.62 -2.91 3.39
C LEU A 5 4.12 -2.99 3.74
N PHE A 6 3.27 -2.57 2.83
CA PHE A 6 1.82 -2.67 2.97
C PHE A 6 1.28 -3.68 1.97
N PHE A 7 0.41 -4.56 2.45
CA PHE A 7 -0.42 -5.39 1.60
C PHE A 7 -1.83 -4.81 1.58
N TYR A 8 -2.31 -4.43 0.40
CA TYR A 8 -3.69 -4.09 0.17
C TYR A 8 -4.35 -5.19 -0.65
N ILE A 9 -5.34 -5.83 -0.06
CA ILE A 9 -6.24 -6.73 -0.78
C ILE A 9 -7.50 -5.94 -1.07
N PHE A 10 -7.71 -5.62 -2.34
CA PHE A 10 -8.94 -4.97 -2.78
C PHE A 10 -9.96 -6.04 -3.18
N SER A 11 -11.09 -6.10 -2.49
CA SER A 11 -12.23 -6.85 -3.00
C SER A 11 -12.87 -6.10 -4.18
N ASN A 12 -13.39 -6.83 -5.16
CA ASN A 12 -13.99 -6.28 -6.38
C ASN A 12 -15.15 -5.29 -6.18
N ILE A 13 -15.67 -5.17 -4.96
CA ILE A 13 -16.80 -4.28 -4.63
C ILE A 13 -16.36 -2.80 -4.62
N CYS A 14 -15.09 -2.50 -4.33
CA CYS A 14 -14.61 -1.13 -4.23
C CYS A 14 -14.31 -0.48 -5.60
N THR A 15 -14.11 -1.27 -6.65
CA THR A 15 -13.76 -0.76 -7.98
C THR A 15 -14.95 -0.22 -8.77
N ALA A 16 -16.16 -0.67 -8.51
CA ALA A 16 -17.38 -0.20 -9.21
C ALA A 16 -17.76 1.24 -8.81
N GLN A 17 -17.63 1.59 -7.54
CA GLN A 17 -17.96 2.96 -7.06
C GLN A 17 -16.93 4.02 -7.42
N LEU A 18 -15.64 3.65 -7.54
CA LEU A 18 -14.59 4.58 -7.99
C LEU A 18 -14.72 4.91 -9.50
N TYR A 19 -15.28 4.01 -10.29
CA TYR A 19 -15.42 4.19 -11.74
C TYR A 19 -16.53 5.17 -12.13
N GLU A 20 -17.61 5.26 -11.38
CA GLU A 20 -18.71 6.19 -11.68
C GLU A 20 -18.38 7.65 -11.37
N ASN A 21 -17.52 7.92 -10.38
CA ASN A 21 -17.14 9.28 -10.00
C ASN A 21 -16.05 9.92 -10.87
N THR A 22 -15.40 9.15 -11.77
CA THR A 22 -14.31 9.66 -12.63
C THR A 22 -14.78 10.16 -13.99
N LYS A 23 -16.07 10.08 -14.32
CA LYS A 23 -16.60 10.52 -15.63
C LYS A 23 -16.44 12.01 -15.93
N ASN A 24 -16.12 12.83 -14.93
CA ASN A 24 -15.96 14.28 -15.07
C ASN A 24 -14.54 14.80 -14.75
N SER A 25 -13.54 13.94 -14.68
CA SER A 25 -12.16 14.36 -14.45
C SER A 25 -11.40 14.48 -15.78
N PRO A 26 -10.62 15.57 -16.02
CA PRO A 26 -9.87 15.76 -17.27
C PRO A 26 -8.64 14.88 -17.40
N LEU A 27 -8.43 13.87 -16.55
CA LEU A 27 -7.36 12.90 -16.65
C LEU A 27 -7.76 11.73 -17.56
N SER A 28 -7.81 12.01 -18.86
CA SER A 28 -8.04 11.04 -19.95
C SER A 28 -6.91 10.01 -20.15
N VAL A 29 -5.93 9.95 -19.26
CA VAL A 29 -4.79 9.02 -19.36
C VAL A 29 -5.13 7.60 -18.88
N LEU A 30 -6.24 7.42 -18.14
CA LEU A 30 -6.67 6.10 -17.66
C LEU A 30 -7.50 5.29 -18.68
N SER A 31 -7.82 5.85 -19.86
CA SER A 31 -8.61 5.17 -20.89
C SER A 31 -7.82 4.14 -21.70
N VAL A 32 -6.52 3.99 -21.49
CA VAL A 32 -5.66 3.04 -22.22
C VAL A 32 -5.47 1.71 -21.50
N ILE A 33 -5.99 1.54 -20.29
CA ILE A 33 -6.08 0.19 -19.71
C ILE A 33 -7.19 -0.53 -20.45
N LYS A 34 -6.78 -1.33 -21.45
CA LYS A 34 -7.69 -2.12 -22.29
C LYS A 34 -8.70 -2.86 -21.41
N LYS A 35 -9.99 -2.62 -21.66
CA LYS A 35 -11.16 -3.26 -21.03
C LYS A 35 -11.11 -4.80 -20.98
N ASP A 36 -10.20 -5.41 -21.73
CA ASP A 36 -10.14 -6.86 -21.93
C ASP A 36 -9.50 -7.65 -20.78
N HIS A 37 -8.81 -6.99 -19.84
CA HIS A 37 -8.20 -7.66 -18.67
C HIS A 37 -9.13 -7.77 -17.46
N TYR A 38 -10.31 -7.14 -17.48
CA TYR A 38 -11.24 -7.10 -16.35
C TYR A 38 -12.55 -7.85 -16.60
N LYS A 39 -12.50 -9.00 -17.23
CA LYS A 39 -13.62 -9.94 -17.09
C LYS A 39 -13.55 -10.49 -15.67
N ALA A 40 -14.24 -9.81 -14.74
CA ALA A 40 -14.48 -10.35 -13.41
C ALA A 40 -15.05 -11.76 -13.59
N LYS A 41 -14.32 -12.77 -13.16
CA LYS A 41 -14.85 -14.12 -13.04
C LYS A 41 -16.04 -14.01 -12.09
N LYS A 42 -17.20 -14.49 -12.54
CA LYS A 42 -18.49 -14.40 -11.85
C LYS A 42 -18.56 -15.22 -10.54
N ASN A 43 -17.50 -15.95 -10.22
CA ASN A 43 -17.35 -16.72 -8.99
C ASN A 43 -16.30 -16.00 -8.13
N ILE A 44 -16.76 -15.15 -7.20
CA ILE A 44 -15.94 -14.69 -6.09
C ILE A 44 -15.73 -15.92 -5.22
N GLU A 45 -14.57 -16.53 -5.29
CA GLU A 45 -14.16 -17.55 -4.32
C GLU A 45 -14.02 -16.88 -2.96
N ASP A 46 -14.56 -17.47 -1.91
CA ASP A 46 -14.38 -16.97 -0.56
C ASP A 46 -12.88 -16.93 -0.22
N PHE A 47 -12.45 -15.88 0.47
CA PHE A 47 -11.06 -15.75 0.88
C PHE A 47 -10.66 -16.93 1.77
N SER A 48 -9.69 -17.72 1.31
CA SER A 48 -9.12 -18.81 2.10
C SER A 48 -7.84 -18.38 2.79
N PRO A 49 -7.71 -18.50 4.11
CA PRO A 49 -6.46 -18.25 4.83
C PRO A 49 -5.28 -19.07 4.30
N LEU A 50 -5.53 -20.25 3.72
CA LEU A 50 -4.50 -21.11 3.14
C LEU A 50 -3.82 -20.51 1.91
N TRP A 51 -4.43 -19.53 1.24
CA TRP A 51 -3.78 -18.83 0.13
C TRP A 51 -2.57 -18.03 0.60
N VAL A 52 -2.61 -17.51 1.84
CA VAL A 52 -1.49 -16.77 2.43
C VAL A 52 -0.26 -17.66 2.56
N ASP A 53 -0.45 -18.92 2.94
CA ASP A 53 0.64 -19.90 3.11
C ASP A 53 1.25 -20.33 1.76
N SER A 54 0.52 -20.17 0.66
CA SER A 54 0.99 -20.48 -0.69
C SER A 54 1.75 -19.32 -1.37
N LEU A 55 1.75 -18.12 -0.79
CA LEU A 55 2.40 -16.94 -1.36
C LEU A 55 3.92 -17.10 -1.39
N LYS A 56 4.49 -17.08 -2.59
CA LYS A 56 5.95 -17.10 -2.80
C LYS A 56 6.47 -15.67 -2.84
N LEU A 57 6.77 -15.11 -1.68
CA LEU A 57 7.30 -13.77 -1.53
C LEU A 57 8.76 -13.82 -1.08
N ILE A 58 9.58 -12.91 -1.58
CA ILE A 58 10.92 -12.68 -1.07
C ILE A 58 10.93 -11.57 -0.03
N LEU A 59 11.94 -11.54 0.84
CA LEU A 59 12.11 -10.45 1.79
C LEU A 59 12.47 -9.15 1.04
N PRO A 60 11.79 -8.03 1.35
CA PRO A 60 12.05 -6.75 0.69
C PRO A 60 13.46 -6.21 0.97
N CYS A 61 14.02 -6.50 2.13
CA CYS A 61 15.38 -6.12 2.50
C CYS A 61 16.21 -7.38 2.74
N LYS A 62 17.26 -7.56 1.95
CA LYS A 62 18.17 -8.71 2.08
C LYS A 62 18.74 -8.77 3.50
N ASN A 63 18.70 -9.95 4.11
CA ASN A 63 19.19 -10.21 5.47
C ASN A 63 18.48 -9.47 6.60
N VAL A 64 17.35 -8.82 6.34
CA VAL A 64 16.52 -8.21 7.37
C VAL A 64 15.30 -9.09 7.61
N PRO A 65 15.22 -9.78 8.77
CA PRO A 65 14.10 -10.70 9.03
C PRO A 65 12.80 -9.97 9.26
N VAL A 66 11.69 -10.68 9.08
CA VAL A 66 10.37 -10.19 9.48
C VAL A 66 10.39 -9.87 10.99
N PRO A 67 9.93 -8.70 11.41
CA PRO A 67 9.98 -8.29 12.81
C PRO A 67 9.06 -9.16 13.67
N LYS A 68 9.55 -9.56 14.85
CA LYS A 68 8.75 -10.28 15.87
C LYS A 68 7.97 -9.34 16.79
N ARG A 69 8.32 -8.05 16.80
CA ARG A 69 7.73 -7.06 17.69
C ARG A 69 6.33 -6.68 17.21
N THR A 70 5.29 -6.94 18.00
CA THR A 70 3.89 -6.72 17.64
C THR A 70 3.61 -5.30 17.14
N MET A 71 4.24 -4.28 17.72
CA MET A 71 4.11 -2.88 17.29
C MET A 71 4.62 -2.61 15.86
N ARG A 72 5.36 -3.54 15.25
CA ARG A 72 5.88 -3.44 13.87
C ARG A 72 5.07 -4.25 12.87
N LEU A 73 4.06 -4.96 13.35
CA LEU A 73 3.19 -5.83 12.56
C LEU A 73 1.85 -5.13 12.23
N PRO A 74 1.09 -5.64 11.26
CA PRO A 74 -0.25 -5.16 10.96
C PRO A 74 -1.16 -5.18 12.20
N ASN A 75 -2.16 -4.31 12.19
CA ASN A 75 -3.14 -4.11 13.27
C ASN A 75 -2.60 -3.55 14.59
N ALA A 76 -1.30 -3.29 14.72
CA ALA A 76 -0.77 -2.62 15.89
C ALA A 76 -1.41 -1.23 16.07
N PRO A 77 -1.85 -0.87 17.31
CA PRO A 77 -2.53 0.40 17.55
C PRO A 77 -1.60 1.59 17.30
N ARG A 78 -2.13 2.60 16.62
CA ARG A 78 -1.49 3.91 16.37
C ARG A 78 -2.33 5.00 17.05
N ARG A 79 -2.28 5.04 18.41
CA ARG A 79 -3.11 5.91 19.25
C ARG A 79 -2.97 7.39 18.92
N TYR A 80 -1.78 7.83 18.50
CA TYR A 80 -1.48 9.22 18.14
C TYR A 80 -2.29 9.76 16.96
N ARG A 81 -2.95 8.90 16.17
CA ARG A 81 -3.83 9.26 15.06
C ARG A 81 -5.15 8.50 15.05
N ASN A 82 -5.49 7.84 16.17
CA ASN A 82 -6.65 6.97 16.31
C ASN A 82 -6.80 5.96 15.15
N GLY A 83 -5.75 5.23 14.88
CA GLY A 83 -5.69 4.29 13.76
C GLY A 83 -4.91 3.03 14.09
N ILE A 84 -4.73 2.21 13.07
CA ILE A 84 -3.95 0.98 13.14
C ILE A 84 -2.75 1.03 12.20
N HIS A 85 -1.76 0.22 12.47
CA HIS A 85 -0.67 -0.07 11.56
C HIS A 85 -1.17 -0.97 10.42
N ARG A 86 -0.95 -0.56 9.17
CA ARG A 86 -1.45 -1.28 7.98
C ARG A 86 -0.38 -2.12 7.29
N GLY A 87 0.84 -2.17 7.83
CA GLY A 87 1.95 -2.83 7.17
C GLY A 87 2.93 -3.47 8.13
N ILE A 88 4.09 -3.86 7.62
CA ILE A 88 5.20 -4.43 8.37
C ILE A 88 6.36 -3.44 8.35
N ASP A 89 6.88 -3.06 9.53
CA ASP A 89 8.04 -2.19 9.67
C ASP A 89 9.34 -3.02 9.64
N PHE A 90 10.03 -3.06 8.49
CA PHE A 90 11.37 -3.62 8.39
C PHE A 90 12.40 -2.57 8.86
N PHE A 91 13.25 -2.95 9.80
CA PHE A 91 14.31 -2.10 10.33
C PHE A 91 15.61 -2.41 9.64
N ALA A 92 15.98 -1.58 8.69
CA ALA A 92 17.22 -1.67 7.94
C ALA A 92 18.07 -0.40 8.14
N ASN A 93 19.35 -0.50 7.84
CA ASN A 93 20.23 0.66 7.83
C ASN A 93 19.83 1.63 6.70
N TRP A 94 20.20 2.89 6.87
CA TRP A 94 20.02 3.89 5.81
C TRP A 94 20.75 3.44 4.53
N GLY A 95 20.07 3.57 3.39
CA GLY A 95 20.62 3.14 2.10
C GLY A 95 20.51 1.64 1.81
N THR A 96 19.91 0.84 2.72
CA THR A 96 19.63 -0.56 2.41
C THR A 96 18.68 -0.66 1.21
N PRO A 97 19.05 -1.40 0.14
CA PRO A 97 18.17 -1.62 -0.99
C PRO A 97 16.87 -2.31 -0.58
N VAL A 98 15.76 -1.83 -1.15
CA VAL A 98 14.44 -2.43 -0.98
C VAL A 98 14.01 -3.04 -2.30
N ASN A 99 13.80 -4.34 -2.33
CA ASN A 99 13.41 -5.10 -3.51
C ASN A 99 11.90 -5.33 -3.54
N ALA A 100 11.36 -5.49 -4.75
CA ALA A 100 10.01 -5.99 -4.91
C ALA A 100 9.88 -7.41 -4.34
N VAL A 101 8.83 -7.69 -3.57
CA VAL A 101 8.61 -9.01 -2.95
C VAL A 101 8.16 -10.07 -3.94
N ALA A 102 7.64 -9.65 -5.08
CA ALA A 102 7.22 -10.48 -6.21
C ALA A 102 7.24 -9.64 -7.49
N SER A 103 7.11 -10.28 -8.66
CA SER A 103 6.93 -9.61 -9.94
C SER A 103 5.65 -8.78 -9.97
N GLY A 104 5.68 -7.62 -10.64
CA GLY A 104 4.53 -6.74 -10.73
C GLY A 104 4.82 -5.53 -11.62
N VAL A 105 3.81 -4.69 -11.79
CA VAL A 105 3.88 -3.45 -12.56
C VAL A 105 3.89 -2.26 -11.61
N VAL A 106 4.84 -1.35 -11.76
CA VAL A 106 4.84 -0.09 -10.98
C VAL A 106 3.68 0.77 -11.44
N VAL A 107 2.74 1.03 -10.53
CA VAL A 107 1.56 1.87 -10.79
C VAL A 107 1.68 3.26 -10.17
N ARG A 108 2.59 3.43 -9.21
CA ARG A 108 2.95 4.72 -8.62
C ARG A 108 4.40 4.70 -8.13
N ALA A 109 5.16 5.76 -8.42
CA ALA A 109 6.49 5.98 -7.89
C ALA A 109 6.68 7.48 -7.57
N ASP A 110 6.88 7.79 -6.30
CA ASP A 110 6.89 9.17 -5.79
C ASP A 110 8.30 9.79 -5.88
N HIS A 111 8.90 9.85 -7.08
CA HIS A 111 10.25 10.41 -7.29
C HIS A 111 10.38 11.84 -6.77
N ASN A 112 9.36 12.68 -6.98
CA ASN A 112 9.36 14.10 -6.64
C ASN A 112 8.68 14.40 -5.29
N TYR A 113 8.49 13.39 -4.43
CA TYR A 113 7.88 13.60 -3.13
C TYR A 113 8.70 14.59 -2.30
N LYS A 114 8.01 15.59 -1.77
CA LYS A 114 8.56 16.55 -0.80
C LYS A 114 7.95 16.30 0.57
N GLU A 115 8.80 16.13 1.57
CA GLU A 115 8.34 15.95 2.95
C GLU A 115 7.59 17.19 3.42
N VAL A 116 6.45 17.00 4.06
CA VAL A 116 5.69 18.11 4.65
C VAL A 116 6.38 18.60 5.93
N PRO A 117 6.23 19.90 6.29
CA PRO A 117 6.76 20.43 7.55
C PRO A 117 6.29 19.60 8.76
N ALA A 118 7.18 19.46 9.74
CA ALA A 118 6.93 18.58 10.89
C ALA A 118 5.74 19.03 11.74
N ASP A 119 5.55 20.32 11.93
CA ASP A 119 4.42 20.94 12.62
C ASP A 119 3.10 20.65 11.90
N PHE A 120 3.07 20.87 10.59
CA PHE A 120 1.91 20.53 9.75
C PHE A 120 1.54 19.04 9.89
N ARG A 121 2.55 18.15 9.81
CA ARG A 121 2.31 16.71 9.99
C ARG A 121 1.71 16.38 11.35
N VAL A 122 2.23 17.01 12.43
CA VAL A 122 1.71 16.82 13.78
C VAL A 122 0.26 17.25 13.88
N ASP A 123 -0.10 18.40 13.29
CA ASP A 123 -1.47 18.93 13.35
C ASP A 123 -2.45 18.07 12.55
N MET A 124 -2.04 17.55 11.38
CA MET A 124 -2.83 16.60 10.60
C MET A 124 -3.10 15.30 11.38
N LEU A 125 -2.11 14.81 12.12
CA LEU A 125 -2.27 13.61 12.96
C LEU A 125 -3.20 13.85 14.15
N LYS A 126 -3.11 15.02 14.80
CA LYS A 126 -4.05 15.42 15.85
C LYS A 126 -5.48 15.58 15.34
N ALA A 127 -5.63 16.17 14.15
CA ALA A 127 -6.95 16.30 13.50
C ALA A 127 -7.54 14.92 13.19
N SER A 128 -6.74 14.01 12.64
CA SER A 128 -7.15 12.62 12.39
C SER A 128 -7.58 11.90 13.68
N ALA A 129 -6.86 12.12 14.78
CA ALA A 129 -7.21 11.56 16.08
C ALA A 129 -8.56 12.08 16.61
N LYS A 130 -8.86 13.38 16.42
CA LYS A 130 -10.14 13.99 16.81
C LYS A 130 -11.31 13.45 15.99
N VAL A 131 -11.12 13.25 14.69
CA VAL A 131 -12.14 12.70 13.78
C VAL A 131 -12.36 11.20 14.00
N GLY A 132 -11.44 10.53 14.68
CA GLY A 132 -11.51 9.09 14.93
C GLY A 132 -11.07 8.23 13.77
N ASN A 133 -10.55 8.84 12.71
CA ASN A 133 -10.10 8.15 11.49
C ASN A 133 -8.96 8.92 10.82
N THR A 134 -8.02 8.22 10.21
CA THR A 134 -7.04 8.83 9.31
C THR A 134 -7.58 8.76 7.88
N PRO A 135 -7.93 9.90 7.24
CA PRO A 135 -8.39 9.93 5.86
C PRO A 135 -7.38 9.28 4.90
N SER A 136 -7.87 8.69 3.82
CA SER A 136 -7.04 7.93 2.88
C SER A 136 -6.03 8.80 2.15
N ASP A 137 -6.37 10.02 1.83
CA ASP A 137 -5.48 11.00 1.19
C ASP A 137 -4.33 11.42 2.11
N ILE A 138 -4.60 11.66 3.40
CA ILE A 138 -3.57 11.91 4.41
C ILE A 138 -2.66 10.69 4.52
N PHE A 139 -3.24 9.50 4.60
CA PHE A 139 -2.47 8.27 4.70
C PHE A 139 -1.57 8.08 3.48
N ASN A 140 -2.14 8.14 2.27
CA ASN A 140 -1.44 7.82 1.02
C ASN A 140 -0.46 8.90 0.57
N ASN A 141 -0.70 10.17 0.90
CA ASN A 141 0.11 11.27 0.39
C ASN A 141 1.04 11.89 1.44
N ILE A 142 0.79 11.68 2.73
CA ILE A 142 1.58 12.28 3.80
C ILE A 142 2.26 11.21 4.65
N LEU A 143 1.51 10.20 5.13
CA LEU A 143 2.04 9.24 6.08
C LEU A 143 2.96 8.20 5.45
N LEU A 144 2.76 7.86 4.18
CA LEU A 144 3.64 6.93 3.46
C LEU A 144 4.99 7.55 3.11
N GLY A 145 5.09 8.88 3.04
CA GLY A 145 6.29 9.54 2.55
C GLY A 145 6.57 9.17 1.09
N LYS A 146 7.84 9.15 0.71
CA LYS A 146 8.25 8.67 -0.61
C LYS A 146 7.95 7.18 -0.73
N ALA A 147 7.15 6.80 -1.72
CA ALA A 147 6.63 5.44 -1.84
C ALA A 147 6.61 4.93 -3.29
N VAL A 148 6.63 3.60 -3.44
CA VAL A 148 6.41 2.87 -4.69
C VAL A 148 5.27 1.90 -4.48
N PHE A 149 4.36 1.84 -5.45
CA PHE A 149 3.23 0.91 -5.48
C PHE A 149 3.43 -0.07 -6.63
N LEU A 150 3.43 -1.36 -6.34
CA LEU A 150 3.48 -2.44 -7.32
C LEU A 150 2.16 -3.18 -7.36
N ASP A 151 1.61 -3.29 -8.56
CA ASP A 151 0.44 -4.10 -8.84
C ASP A 151 0.86 -5.48 -9.36
N HIS A 152 0.49 -6.51 -8.65
CA HIS A 152 0.77 -7.92 -8.99
C HIS A 152 -0.38 -8.58 -9.75
N GLY A 153 -1.44 -7.82 -10.10
CA GLY A 153 -2.63 -8.39 -10.71
C GLY A 153 -3.31 -9.42 -9.81
N PHE A 154 -3.77 -10.50 -10.41
CA PHE A 154 -4.48 -11.60 -9.73
C PHE A 154 -3.62 -12.87 -9.60
N GLU A 155 -2.31 -12.77 -9.88
CA GLU A 155 -1.43 -13.94 -9.93
C GLU A 155 -1.01 -14.42 -8.55
N LEU A 156 -0.87 -13.51 -7.58
CA LEU A 156 -0.46 -13.87 -6.23
C LEU A 156 -1.58 -14.53 -5.42
N VAL A 157 -2.81 -14.04 -5.55
CA VAL A 157 -3.97 -14.55 -4.84
C VAL A 157 -5.12 -14.73 -5.83
N PRO A 158 -5.57 -15.97 -6.11
CA PRO A 158 -6.66 -16.21 -7.03
C PRO A 158 -7.92 -15.41 -6.69
N GLY A 159 -8.47 -14.69 -7.67
CA GLY A 159 -9.66 -13.87 -7.49
C GLY A 159 -9.46 -12.51 -6.82
N PHE A 160 -8.25 -12.20 -6.34
CA PHE A 160 -7.93 -10.93 -5.69
C PHE A 160 -6.78 -10.22 -6.38
N ARG A 161 -6.95 -8.92 -6.64
CA ARG A 161 -5.87 -8.07 -7.09
C ARG A 161 -5.01 -7.66 -5.90
N VAL A 162 -3.71 -7.89 -5.99
CA VAL A 162 -2.76 -7.61 -4.91
C VAL A 162 -1.87 -6.43 -5.30
N VAL A 163 -1.77 -5.44 -4.43
CA VAL A 163 -0.85 -4.32 -4.57
C VAL A 163 0.06 -4.27 -3.35
N THR A 164 1.37 -4.24 -3.57
CA THR A 164 2.34 -4.00 -2.50
C THR A 164 2.79 -2.54 -2.51
N ILE A 165 3.01 -1.98 -1.32
CA ILE A 165 3.43 -0.60 -1.14
C ILE A 165 4.72 -0.58 -0.34
N TYR A 166 5.74 0.04 -0.91
CA TYR A 166 7.04 0.27 -0.28
C TYR A 166 7.10 1.75 0.11
N ALA A 167 7.15 2.04 1.39
CA ALA A 167 7.01 3.39 1.92
C ALA A 167 8.23 3.83 2.73
N HIS A 168 8.32 5.13 3.01
CA HIS A 168 9.43 5.75 3.72
C HIS A 168 10.79 5.55 3.04
N LEU A 169 10.79 5.50 1.72
CA LEU A 169 12.01 5.36 0.93
C LEU A 169 12.81 6.67 0.97
N SER A 170 14.15 6.56 0.97
CA SER A 170 15.03 7.72 0.83
C SER A 170 15.19 8.13 -0.62
N HIS A 171 15.29 7.13 -1.50
CA HIS A 171 15.50 7.31 -2.93
C HIS A 171 14.69 6.25 -3.70
N ILE A 172 14.32 6.58 -4.94
CA ILE A 172 13.71 5.67 -5.92
C ILE A 172 14.59 5.80 -7.17
N GLU A 173 15.10 4.67 -7.64
CA GLU A 173 15.88 4.56 -8.88
C GLU A 173 14.97 4.54 -10.10
#